data_01cba538d8051480b6e9ee952f5b0af9
#
_entry.id   01cba538d8051480b6e9ee952f5b0af9
#
_cell.length_a   1.000
_cell.length_b   1.000
_cell.length_c   1.000
_cell.angle_alpha   90.00
_cell.angle_beta   90.00
_cell.angle_gamma   90.00
#
_symmetry.space_group_name_H-M   'P 1'
#
loop_
_entity.id
_entity.type
_entity.pdbx_description
1 polymer ?
#
loop_
_entity_poly.entity_id
_entity_poly.type
_entity_poly.pdbx_seq_one_letter_code
_entity_poly.pdbx_strand_id
1 'polypeptide(L)'
;MKSLGFQQFKQIHMIGIGGSGMIGVATILQKRGFSVTGSDLSITPEVRDLKKLGSKVQIGHEPHLIKKADLVVASSAISSRNPELVFAKKSNITIIPRAEMLGTLMKPYRSIAVAGSHGKTTTTSIIASIFNGAGLSPTYVIGGQVLSVGRSSNLGDGSYMIVEADESDGSFLHLQPEVAVITNIDNDHLDFYESSQEKLNQSFVNFAENLPFYGHLILNLDDSNINKIKKNIHRKIISFGFSSKNQFQIINTALHEGVQNFQLLNTHSKKLYKFSTSLSGRHNLLNVCAAICVALEEKISIINIKKGLKNFKGVGRRFEIAEISISGQSKILIDDYGHHPTEILATLKASKEKFSTKRICMIFEPHRFSRTKHLFEDFVKVLTQIDQLLLLDIYPASESPIRGISSKNLMAKINQNNGNAILVSNSSAQQWIEENYNDYDVLLTQGAGTISQLNHSIKEKWTLKK
;
A
#
# COMPACT_ATOMS: atom_id res chain seq x y z
N MET A 1 21.82 -1.21 20.40
CA MET A 1 21.16 -1.99 19.30
C MET A 1 20.53 -3.25 19.89
N LYS A 2 19.24 -3.53 19.62
CA LYS A 2 18.62 -4.76 20.10
C LYS A 2 19.24 -5.97 19.39
N SER A 3 19.61 -7.02 20.14
CA SER A 3 20.21 -8.24 19.58
C SER A 3 19.22 -8.95 18.69
N LEU A 4 19.68 -9.40 17.51
CA LEU A 4 18.95 -10.28 16.61
C LEU A 4 19.47 -11.70 16.82
N GLY A 5 18.57 -12.67 16.99
CA GLY A 5 18.93 -14.07 17.27
C GLY A 5 19.67 -14.81 16.14
N PHE A 6 20.00 -14.13 15.03
CA PHE A 6 20.66 -14.71 13.85
C PHE A 6 21.97 -14.00 13.47
N GLN A 7 22.68 -13.41 14.42
CA GLN A 7 23.93 -12.67 14.18
C GLN A 7 25.08 -13.52 13.61
N GLN A 8 24.98 -14.84 13.65
CA GLN A 8 25.90 -15.76 12.98
C GLN A 8 25.84 -15.67 11.44
N PHE A 9 24.70 -15.26 10.87
CA PHE A 9 24.55 -15.03 9.44
C PHE A 9 25.00 -13.60 9.10
N LYS A 10 26.24 -13.43 8.67
CA LYS A 10 26.83 -12.10 8.43
C LYS A 10 26.59 -11.60 6.99
N GLN A 11 26.57 -12.50 6.03
CA GLN A 11 26.43 -12.19 4.60
C GLN A 11 25.07 -12.69 4.10
N ILE A 12 24.18 -11.74 3.81
CA ILE A 12 22.81 -12.03 3.38
C ILE A 12 22.66 -11.64 1.92
N HIS A 13 22.26 -12.60 1.08
CA HIS A 13 21.96 -12.35 -0.33
C HIS A 13 20.45 -12.28 -0.57
N MET A 14 20.00 -11.25 -1.29
CA MET A 14 18.59 -10.99 -1.52
C MET A 14 18.24 -11.05 -3.00
N ILE A 15 17.40 -12.04 -3.41
CA ILE A 15 17.01 -12.24 -4.80
C ILE A 15 15.71 -11.46 -5.06
N GLY A 16 15.70 -10.56 -6.06
CA GLY A 16 14.63 -9.59 -6.30
C GLY A 16 14.67 -8.43 -5.30
N ILE A 17 15.89 -7.94 -4.99
CA ILE A 17 16.15 -6.96 -3.92
C ILE A 17 15.46 -5.60 -4.13
N GLY A 18 15.17 -5.23 -5.39
CA GLY A 18 14.50 -3.96 -5.75
C GLY A 18 12.98 -3.97 -5.56
N GLY A 19 12.37 -5.12 -5.26
CA GLY A 19 10.94 -5.19 -4.95
C GLY A 19 10.57 -4.32 -3.74
N SER A 20 9.39 -3.68 -3.74
CA SER A 20 8.97 -2.70 -2.73
C SER A 20 9.09 -3.21 -1.28
N GLY A 21 8.71 -4.45 -1.03
CA GLY A 21 8.86 -5.07 0.29
C GLY A 21 10.29 -5.56 0.61
N MET A 22 11.06 -5.93 -0.43
CA MET A 22 12.44 -6.41 -0.27
C MET A 22 13.40 -5.28 0.10
N ILE A 23 13.29 -4.12 -0.58
CA ILE A 23 14.18 -2.97 -0.39
C ILE A 23 14.16 -2.46 1.06
N GLY A 24 12.99 -2.48 1.70
CA GLY A 24 12.84 -2.06 3.09
C GLY A 24 13.60 -2.99 4.05
N VAL A 25 13.46 -4.29 3.87
CA VAL A 25 14.17 -5.33 4.65
C VAL A 25 15.68 -5.22 4.42
N ALA A 26 16.12 -5.09 3.14
CA ALA A 26 17.52 -4.90 2.79
C ALA A 26 18.15 -3.68 3.45
N THR A 27 17.43 -2.56 3.45
CA THR A 27 17.88 -1.30 4.06
C THR A 27 18.06 -1.44 5.57
N ILE A 28 17.14 -2.13 6.27
CA ILE A 28 17.25 -2.36 7.70
C ILE A 28 18.44 -3.28 8.01
N LEU A 29 18.59 -4.38 7.27
CA LEU A 29 19.72 -5.30 7.44
C LEU A 29 21.06 -4.61 7.25
N GLN A 30 21.21 -3.83 6.14
CA GLN A 30 22.43 -3.09 5.86
C GLN A 30 22.76 -2.08 6.96
N LYS A 31 21.77 -1.31 7.43
CA LYS A 31 21.96 -0.34 8.54
C LYS A 31 22.25 -1.01 9.88
N ARG A 32 21.87 -2.28 10.05
CA ARG A 32 22.21 -3.09 11.23
C ARG A 32 23.59 -3.73 11.17
N GLY A 33 24.33 -3.51 10.09
CA GLY A 33 25.72 -3.96 9.95
C GLY A 33 25.87 -5.34 9.28
N PHE A 34 24.78 -5.91 8.72
CA PHE A 34 24.90 -7.10 7.87
C PHE A 34 25.50 -6.72 6.52
N SER A 35 26.32 -7.61 5.94
CA SER A 35 26.77 -7.47 4.55
C SER A 35 25.65 -7.91 3.61
N VAL A 36 24.95 -6.95 3.02
CA VAL A 36 23.84 -7.22 2.11
C VAL A 36 24.32 -7.22 0.67
N THR A 37 24.06 -8.32 -0.03
CA THR A 37 24.22 -8.43 -1.48
C THR A 37 22.86 -8.75 -2.10
N GLY A 38 22.70 -8.56 -3.41
CA GLY A 38 21.45 -8.96 -4.05
C GLY A 38 21.47 -8.84 -5.55
N SER A 39 20.36 -9.28 -6.15
CA SER A 39 20.14 -9.26 -7.59
C SER A 39 18.73 -8.72 -7.91
N ASP A 40 18.62 -8.03 -9.04
CA ASP A 40 17.34 -7.60 -9.61
C ASP A 40 17.46 -7.46 -11.14
N LEU A 41 16.32 -7.34 -11.83
CA LEU A 41 16.28 -7.12 -13.29
C LEU A 41 16.52 -5.65 -13.65
N SER A 42 16.37 -4.71 -12.69
CA SER A 42 16.52 -3.27 -12.91
C SER A 42 17.14 -2.56 -11.71
N ILE A 43 17.74 -1.37 -11.95
CA ILE A 43 18.21 -0.48 -10.88
C ILE A 43 17.19 0.64 -10.67
N THR A 44 16.37 0.50 -9.64
CA THR A 44 15.47 1.57 -9.20
C THR A 44 16.23 2.66 -8.40
N PRO A 45 15.65 3.85 -8.18
CA PRO A 45 16.22 4.86 -7.28
C PRO A 45 16.56 4.30 -5.89
N GLU A 46 15.67 3.49 -5.32
CA GLU A 46 15.83 2.87 -4.00
C GLU A 46 17.01 1.88 -3.98
N VAL A 47 17.21 1.12 -5.05
CA VAL A 47 18.38 0.23 -5.21
C VAL A 47 19.67 1.07 -5.28
N ARG A 48 19.65 2.21 -5.98
CA ARG A 48 20.80 3.13 -6.00
C ARG A 48 21.16 3.65 -4.60
N ASP A 49 20.13 4.00 -3.81
CA ASP A 49 20.35 4.46 -2.43
C ASP A 49 20.86 3.33 -1.53
N LEU A 50 20.37 2.10 -1.70
CA LEU A 50 20.88 0.93 -1.00
C LEU A 50 22.37 0.65 -1.34
N LYS A 51 22.77 0.84 -2.61
CA LYS A 51 24.19 0.76 -3.02
C LYS A 51 25.05 1.83 -2.35
N LYS A 52 24.54 3.06 -2.19
CA LYS A 52 25.25 4.12 -1.44
C LYS A 52 25.44 3.77 0.05
N LEU A 53 24.55 2.95 0.62
CA LEU A 53 24.68 2.41 1.97
C LEU A 53 25.72 1.26 2.08
N GLY A 54 26.33 0.84 0.96
CA GLY A 54 27.37 -0.20 0.93
C GLY A 54 26.92 -1.57 0.44
N SER A 55 25.66 -1.75 0.07
CA SER A 55 25.17 -3.02 -0.49
C SER A 55 25.68 -3.24 -1.91
N LYS A 56 25.98 -4.49 -2.27
CA LYS A 56 26.39 -4.89 -3.63
C LYS A 56 25.20 -5.50 -4.36
N VAL A 57 24.71 -4.82 -5.39
CA VAL A 57 23.58 -5.27 -6.20
C VAL A 57 24.01 -5.46 -7.65
N GLN A 58 23.72 -6.63 -8.21
CA GLN A 58 23.92 -6.96 -9.62
C GLN A 58 22.61 -6.87 -10.41
N ILE A 59 22.72 -6.60 -11.71
CA ILE A 59 21.63 -6.73 -12.67
C ILE A 59 21.66 -8.13 -13.27
N GLY A 60 20.49 -8.75 -13.34
CA GLY A 60 20.36 -10.16 -13.72
C GLY A 60 20.56 -11.10 -12.53
N HIS A 61 20.24 -12.38 -12.76
CA HIS A 61 20.24 -13.40 -11.73
C HIS A 61 21.35 -14.43 -11.99
N GLU A 62 22.59 -14.04 -11.71
CA GLU A 62 23.75 -14.91 -11.82
C GLU A 62 24.32 -15.27 -10.45
N PRO A 63 24.77 -16.50 -10.21
CA PRO A 63 25.22 -16.94 -8.87
C PRO A 63 26.58 -16.37 -8.44
N HIS A 64 26.97 -15.21 -8.98
CA HIS A 64 28.25 -14.57 -8.72
C HIS A 64 28.38 -14.07 -7.27
N LEU A 65 27.39 -13.31 -6.78
CA LEU A 65 27.42 -12.73 -5.43
C LEU A 65 26.98 -13.70 -4.35
N ILE A 66 26.19 -14.72 -4.70
CA ILE A 66 25.60 -15.65 -3.73
C ILE A 66 26.62 -16.64 -3.13
N LYS A 67 27.76 -16.86 -3.80
CA LYS A 67 28.79 -17.86 -3.38
C LYS A 67 29.32 -17.65 -1.95
N LYS A 68 29.22 -16.44 -1.41
CA LYS A 68 29.70 -16.07 -0.07
C LYS A 68 28.55 -15.83 0.91
N ALA A 69 27.31 -16.09 0.50
CA ALA A 69 26.16 -15.83 1.35
C ALA A 69 26.01 -16.92 2.42
N ASP A 70 25.76 -16.52 3.64
CA ASP A 70 25.38 -17.40 4.74
C ASP A 70 23.88 -17.72 4.69
N LEU A 71 23.10 -16.79 4.11
CA LEU A 71 21.64 -16.85 4.05
C LEU A 71 21.16 -16.19 2.75
N VAL A 72 20.17 -16.80 2.14
CA VAL A 72 19.45 -16.25 0.97
C VAL A 72 18.03 -15.86 1.38
N VAL A 73 17.63 -14.64 1.03
CA VAL A 73 16.25 -14.17 1.16
C VAL A 73 15.66 -13.98 -0.23
N ALA A 74 14.58 -14.70 -0.53
CA ALA A 74 13.94 -14.63 -1.84
C ALA A 74 12.60 -13.89 -1.81
N SER A 75 12.35 -13.10 -2.85
CA SER A 75 11.01 -12.54 -3.10
C SER A 75 10.07 -13.64 -3.61
N SER A 76 8.79 -13.57 -3.25
CA SER A 76 7.74 -14.48 -3.76
C SER A 76 7.55 -14.39 -5.28
N ALA A 77 7.96 -13.29 -5.91
CA ALA A 77 7.91 -13.11 -7.37
C ALA A 77 9.00 -13.90 -8.13
N ILE A 78 9.98 -14.48 -7.43
CA ILE A 78 11.10 -15.18 -8.06
C ILE A 78 10.72 -16.64 -8.38
N SER A 79 10.87 -17.01 -9.65
CA SER A 79 10.62 -18.38 -10.12
C SER A 79 11.53 -19.39 -9.43
N SER A 80 11.01 -20.58 -9.14
CA SER A 80 11.79 -21.71 -8.61
C SER A 80 12.94 -22.16 -9.53
N ARG A 81 12.89 -21.78 -10.82
CA ARG A 81 13.95 -22.05 -11.83
C ARG A 81 15.04 -20.98 -11.84
N ASN A 82 14.96 -19.94 -11.01
CA ASN A 82 15.96 -18.88 -10.94
C ASN A 82 17.36 -19.48 -10.68
N PRO A 83 18.40 -19.10 -11.47
CA PRO A 83 19.75 -19.68 -11.35
C PRO A 83 20.36 -19.53 -9.96
N GLU A 84 20.08 -18.42 -9.26
CA GLU A 84 20.60 -18.17 -7.92
C GLU A 84 19.92 -19.08 -6.89
N LEU A 85 18.59 -19.30 -6.98
CA LEU A 85 17.90 -20.26 -6.11
C LEU A 85 18.38 -21.69 -6.35
N VAL A 86 18.59 -22.08 -7.61
CA VAL A 86 19.11 -23.40 -7.96
C VAL A 86 20.53 -23.58 -7.41
N PHE A 87 21.37 -22.57 -7.51
CA PHE A 87 22.73 -22.59 -6.95
C PHE A 87 22.70 -22.70 -5.42
N ALA A 88 21.88 -21.87 -4.74
CA ALA A 88 21.78 -21.89 -3.28
C ALA A 88 21.37 -23.29 -2.75
N LYS A 89 20.36 -23.92 -3.41
CA LYS A 89 19.91 -25.27 -3.08
C LYS A 89 21.04 -26.30 -3.24
N LYS A 90 21.77 -26.24 -4.36
CA LYS A 90 22.91 -27.17 -4.62
C LYS A 90 24.07 -26.99 -3.63
N SER A 91 24.24 -25.77 -3.14
CA SER A 91 25.32 -25.41 -2.18
C SER A 91 24.88 -25.51 -0.73
N ASN A 92 23.69 -26.05 -0.42
CA ASN A 92 23.12 -26.16 0.94
C ASN A 92 23.07 -24.81 1.69
N ILE A 93 22.92 -23.69 0.98
CA ILE A 93 22.73 -22.37 1.61
C ILE A 93 21.27 -22.28 2.05
N THR A 94 21.00 -21.85 3.28
CA THR A 94 19.65 -21.66 3.80
C THR A 94 18.91 -20.61 2.98
N ILE A 95 17.69 -20.93 2.52
CA ILE A 95 16.82 -20.03 1.77
C ILE A 95 15.57 -19.79 2.58
N ILE A 96 15.21 -18.52 2.80
CA ILE A 96 13.98 -18.11 3.46
C ILE A 96 13.20 -17.11 2.62
N PRO A 97 11.87 -17.05 2.74
CA PRO A 97 11.08 -16.01 2.13
C PRO A 97 11.28 -14.65 2.83
N ARG A 98 11.00 -13.55 2.10
CA ARG A 98 11.05 -12.17 2.62
C ARG A 98 10.27 -12.01 3.93
N ALA A 99 9.08 -12.60 3.99
CA ALA A 99 8.19 -12.44 5.15
C ALA A 99 8.75 -13.09 6.42
N GLU A 100 9.45 -14.21 6.31
CA GLU A 100 10.13 -14.86 7.44
C GLU A 100 11.27 -13.99 7.96
N MET A 101 12.06 -13.38 7.06
CA MET A 101 13.08 -12.40 7.46
C MET A 101 12.46 -11.19 8.15
N LEU A 102 11.36 -10.64 7.60
CA LEU A 102 10.64 -9.51 8.21
C LEU A 102 10.11 -9.87 9.60
N GLY A 103 9.45 -11.03 9.74
CA GLY A 103 8.99 -11.55 11.03
C GLY A 103 10.12 -11.72 12.04
N THR A 104 11.29 -12.18 11.58
CA THR A 104 12.48 -12.32 12.43
C THR A 104 13.02 -10.95 12.88
N LEU A 105 13.02 -9.95 11.99
CA LEU A 105 13.40 -8.57 12.33
C LEU A 105 12.46 -7.93 13.34
N MET A 106 11.18 -8.34 13.37
CA MET A 106 10.16 -7.81 14.29
C MET A 106 10.33 -8.31 15.74
N LYS A 107 10.87 -9.52 15.95
CA LYS A 107 10.94 -10.17 17.29
C LYS A 107 11.46 -9.31 18.43
N PRO A 108 12.52 -8.49 18.26
CA PRO A 108 13.05 -7.67 19.37
C PRO A 108 12.25 -6.38 19.63
N TYR A 109 11.17 -6.14 18.91
CA TYR A 109 10.39 -4.90 19.00
C TYR A 109 8.98 -5.17 19.51
N ARG A 110 8.38 -4.15 20.11
CA ARG A 110 6.92 -4.06 20.19
C ARG A 110 6.41 -3.81 18.77
N SER A 111 5.89 -4.86 18.16
CA SER A 111 5.62 -4.88 16.73
C SER A 111 4.14 -4.62 16.42
N ILE A 112 3.91 -3.80 15.40
CA ILE A 112 2.60 -3.42 14.89
C ILE A 112 2.53 -3.83 13.43
N ALA A 113 1.55 -4.64 13.03
CA ALA A 113 1.35 -5.05 11.65
C ALA A 113 -0.02 -4.60 11.14
N VAL A 114 -0.06 -4.06 9.92
CA VAL A 114 -1.30 -3.60 9.28
C VAL A 114 -1.60 -4.46 8.08
N ALA A 115 -2.67 -5.23 8.16
CA ALA A 115 -3.20 -6.08 7.11
C ALA A 115 -4.55 -5.56 6.57
N GLY A 116 -5.03 -6.18 5.50
CA GLY A 116 -6.32 -5.89 4.87
C GLY A 116 -6.18 -5.69 3.37
N SER A 117 -7.25 -5.87 2.62
CA SER A 117 -7.20 -5.76 1.16
C SER A 117 -6.80 -4.36 0.70
N HIS A 118 -7.37 -3.32 1.33
CA HIS A 118 -7.13 -1.91 0.98
C HIS A 118 -6.72 -1.08 2.20
N GLY A 119 -5.97 0.01 1.97
CA GLY A 119 -5.60 0.98 3.01
C GLY A 119 -4.41 0.60 3.88
N LYS A 120 -3.77 -0.56 3.69
CA LYS A 120 -2.58 -1.00 4.44
C LYS A 120 -1.49 0.07 4.51
N THR A 121 -0.99 0.47 3.35
CA THR A 121 0.11 1.44 3.20
C THR A 121 -0.20 2.77 3.87
N THR A 122 -1.39 3.31 3.65
CA THR A 122 -1.82 4.57 4.24
C THR A 122 -1.89 4.46 5.76
N THR A 123 -2.53 3.43 6.29
CA THR A 123 -2.68 3.22 7.74
C THR A 123 -1.32 3.03 8.41
N THR A 124 -0.44 2.19 7.84
CA THR A 124 0.93 1.96 8.35
C THR A 124 1.73 3.26 8.40
N SER A 125 1.60 4.08 7.35
CA SER A 125 2.29 5.36 7.24
C SER A 125 1.78 6.39 8.25
N ILE A 126 0.47 6.43 8.52
CA ILE A 126 -0.13 7.32 9.54
C ILE A 126 0.34 6.90 10.93
N ILE A 127 0.35 5.58 11.24
CA ILE A 127 0.86 5.06 12.51
C ILE A 127 2.33 5.51 12.69
N ALA A 128 3.19 5.30 11.67
CA ALA A 128 4.58 5.71 11.71
C ALA A 128 4.74 7.22 11.93
N SER A 129 3.89 8.04 11.29
CA SER A 129 3.88 9.51 11.48
C SER A 129 3.48 9.90 12.91
N ILE A 130 2.46 9.27 13.49
CA ILE A 130 2.02 9.53 14.86
C ILE A 130 3.13 9.15 15.86
N PHE A 131 3.76 7.99 15.70
CA PHE A 131 4.84 7.52 16.58
C PHE A 131 6.08 8.40 16.47
N ASN A 132 6.44 8.87 15.27
CA ASN A 132 7.50 9.87 15.08
C ASN A 132 7.12 11.21 15.72
N GLY A 133 5.86 11.67 15.56
CA GLY A 133 5.37 12.90 16.21
C GLY A 133 5.40 12.83 17.73
N ALA A 134 5.29 11.63 18.29
CA ALA A 134 5.43 11.35 19.73
C ALA A 134 6.91 11.20 20.20
N GLY A 135 7.89 11.29 19.29
CA GLY A 135 9.31 11.11 19.61
C GLY A 135 9.73 9.66 19.84
N LEU A 136 8.91 8.68 19.43
CA LEU A 136 9.17 7.26 19.66
C LEU A 136 10.15 6.63 18.66
N SER A 137 10.56 7.35 17.60
CA SER A 137 11.54 6.92 16.60
C SER A 137 11.38 5.46 16.15
N PRO A 138 10.22 5.06 15.57
CA PRO A 138 9.96 3.67 15.20
C PRO A 138 10.82 3.20 14.02
N THR A 139 11.17 1.91 14.02
CA THR A 139 11.55 1.21 12.78
C THR A 139 10.30 0.93 11.98
N TYR A 140 10.31 1.13 10.65
CA TYR A 140 9.15 0.78 9.81
C TYR A 140 9.54 0.24 8.44
N VAL A 141 8.66 -0.63 7.90
CA VAL A 141 8.69 -1.15 6.53
C VAL A 141 7.28 -1.01 5.94
N ILE A 142 7.17 -0.20 4.90
CA ILE A 142 5.91 0.20 4.28
C ILE A 142 6.00 -0.07 2.77
N GLY A 143 4.90 -0.47 2.14
CA GLY A 143 4.85 -0.79 0.70
C GLY A 143 4.94 0.43 -0.22
N GLY A 144 4.84 1.65 0.31
CA GLY A 144 4.90 2.92 -0.43
C GLY A 144 5.80 3.96 0.22
N GLN A 145 6.15 4.98 -0.54
CA GLN A 145 6.99 6.09 -0.06
C GLN A 145 6.17 7.07 0.79
N VAL A 146 6.56 7.27 2.04
CA VAL A 146 5.95 8.29 2.92
C VAL A 146 6.45 9.66 2.51
N LEU A 147 5.57 10.53 2.01
CA LEU A 147 5.95 11.82 1.40
C LEU A 147 6.66 12.77 2.36
N SER A 148 6.32 12.73 3.66
CA SER A 148 6.97 13.60 4.67
C SER A 148 8.44 13.27 4.92
N VAL A 149 8.90 12.05 4.59
CA VAL A 149 10.27 11.58 4.80
C VAL A 149 10.96 11.08 3.53
N GLY A 150 10.23 10.96 2.42
CA GLY A 150 10.73 10.53 1.13
C GLY A 150 11.22 9.07 1.08
N ARG A 151 10.77 8.19 2.00
CA ARG A 151 11.26 6.81 2.13
C ARG A 151 10.14 5.85 2.48
N SER A 152 10.28 4.59 2.03
CA SER A 152 9.38 3.49 2.35
C SER A 152 9.82 2.68 3.59
N SER A 153 11.04 2.89 4.09
CA SER A 153 11.57 2.20 5.26
C SER A 153 12.49 3.08 6.08
N ASN A 154 12.53 2.85 7.37
CA ASN A 154 13.45 3.51 8.30
C ASN A 154 13.87 2.55 9.41
N LEU A 155 15.15 2.58 9.78
CA LEU A 155 15.64 2.02 11.02
C LEU A 155 15.62 3.14 12.07
N GLY A 156 14.73 3.04 13.03
CA GLY A 156 14.63 3.95 14.16
C GLY A 156 15.37 3.40 15.40
N ASP A 157 15.61 4.28 16.37
CA ASP A 157 16.29 3.90 17.62
C ASP A 157 15.30 3.46 18.71
N GLY A 158 14.00 3.60 18.44
CA GLY A 158 12.93 3.29 19.38
C GLY A 158 12.63 1.80 19.54
N SER A 159 11.68 1.50 20.43
CA SER A 159 11.28 0.14 20.77
C SER A 159 10.19 -0.43 19.84
N TYR A 160 9.66 0.35 18.91
CA TYR A 160 8.57 -0.05 18.02
C TYR A 160 9.04 -0.44 16.64
N MET A 161 8.39 -1.46 16.06
CA MET A 161 8.51 -1.77 14.64
C MET A 161 7.12 -1.83 14.00
N ILE A 162 6.90 -1.05 12.95
CA ILE A 162 5.62 -0.89 12.28
C ILE A 162 5.77 -1.42 10.85
N VAL A 163 4.96 -2.39 10.47
CA VAL A 163 5.09 -3.06 9.17
C VAL A 163 3.75 -3.17 8.45
N GLU A 164 3.82 -3.13 7.13
CA GLU A 164 2.72 -3.54 6.26
C GLU A 164 2.74 -5.06 6.12
N ALA A 165 1.59 -5.70 6.32
CA ALA A 165 1.39 -7.14 6.28
C ALA A 165 0.60 -7.50 5.01
N ASP A 166 1.24 -8.19 4.07
CA ASP A 166 0.68 -8.48 2.74
C ASP A 166 -0.04 -9.83 2.73
N GLU A 167 -1.34 -9.80 2.45
CA GLU A 167 -2.18 -10.98 2.34
C GLU A 167 -2.14 -11.61 0.94
N SER A 168 -1.64 -10.88 -0.07
CA SER A 168 -1.78 -11.26 -1.49
C SER A 168 -1.15 -12.61 -1.85
N ASP A 169 -0.13 -13.03 -1.09
CA ASP A 169 0.61 -14.29 -1.24
C ASP A 169 0.65 -15.10 0.07
N GLY A 170 -0.21 -14.76 1.03
CA GLY A 170 -0.23 -15.40 2.36
C GLY A 170 0.98 -15.07 3.23
N SER A 171 1.88 -14.20 2.78
CA SER A 171 3.14 -13.90 3.47
C SER A 171 2.93 -13.27 4.85
N PHE A 172 1.80 -12.59 5.08
CA PHE A 172 1.46 -12.01 6.38
C PHE A 172 1.34 -13.06 7.51
N LEU A 173 1.10 -14.32 7.19
CA LEU A 173 1.04 -15.42 8.16
C LEU A 173 2.40 -15.74 8.83
N HIS A 174 3.50 -15.30 8.24
CA HIS A 174 4.82 -15.40 8.86
C HIS A 174 5.07 -14.35 9.97
N LEU A 175 4.19 -13.35 10.08
CA LEU A 175 4.34 -12.27 11.04
C LEU A 175 3.65 -12.63 12.36
N GLN A 176 4.29 -12.26 13.47
CA GLN A 176 3.78 -12.46 14.84
C GLN A 176 3.79 -11.09 15.56
N PRO A 177 2.90 -10.16 15.19
CA PRO A 177 2.85 -8.84 15.81
C PRO A 177 2.21 -8.89 17.20
N GLU A 178 2.57 -7.93 18.07
CA GLU A 178 1.87 -7.71 19.34
C GLU A 178 0.59 -6.88 19.15
N VAL A 179 0.55 -6.02 18.12
CA VAL A 179 -0.62 -5.26 17.73
C VAL A 179 -0.87 -5.49 16.23
N ALA A 180 -2.09 -5.89 15.87
CA ALA A 180 -2.47 -6.01 14.48
C ALA A 180 -3.66 -5.11 14.15
N VAL A 181 -3.70 -4.63 12.92
CA VAL A 181 -4.83 -3.92 12.34
C VAL A 181 -5.33 -4.71 11.14
N ILE A 182 -6.64 -4.91 11.02
CA ILE A 182 -7.27 -5.37 9.78
C ILE A 182 -8.23 -4.28 9.31
N THR A 183 -7.89 -3.65 8.20
CA THR A 183 -8.62 -2.48 7.68
C THR A 183 -9.94 -2.85 7.01
N ASN A 184 -9.92 -3.88 6.18
CA ASN A 184 -11.05 -4.46 5.45
C ASN A 184 -10.65 -5.80 4.83
N ILE A 185 -11.65 -6.59 4.40
CA ILE A 185 -11.45 -7.83 3.64
C ILE A 185 -12.34 -7.78 2.41
N ASP A 186 -11.74 -7.64 1.23
CA ASP A 186 -12.42 -7.57 -0.06
C ASP A 186 -12.03 -8.76 -0.96
N ASN A 187 -12.76 -8.94 -2.05
CA ASN A 187 -12.53 -9.99 -3.05
C ASN A 187 -11.31 -9.66 -3.93
N ASP A 188 -10.14 -9.53 -3.33
CA ASP A 188 -8.89 -9.36 -4.07
C ASP A 188 -7.94 -10.55 -3.81
N HIS A 189 -7.03 -10.80 -4.76
CA HIS A 189 -6.03 -11.87 -4.68
C HIS A 189 -6.61 -13.29 -4.50
N LEU A 190 -7.88 -13.53 -4.89
CA LEU A 190 -8.54 -14.82 -4.74
C LEU A 190 -7.84 -15.96 -5.50
N ASP A 191 -7.05 -15.64 -6.53
CA ASP A 191 -6.24 -16.65 -7.24
C ASP A 191 -5.30 -17.41 -6.31
N PHE A 192 -4.70 -16.73 -5.33
CA PHE A 192 -3.87 -17.35 -4.30
C PHE A 192 -4.69 -18.22 -3.33
N TYR A 193 -5.93 -17.84 -3.08
CA TYR A 193 -6.85 -18.52 -2.16
C TYR A 193 -7.80 -19.51 -2.87
N GLU A 194 -7.38 -20.07 -4.00
CA GLU A 194 -8.14 -21.05 -4.78
C GLU A 194 -9.55 -20.55 -5.15
N SER A 195 -9.66 -19.26 -5.46
CA SER A 195 -10.93 -18.56 -5.75
C SER A 195 -11.98 -18.65 -4.62
N SER A 196 -11.55 -18.87 -3.38
CA SER A 196 -12.42 -19.02 -2.20
C SER A 196 -12.30 -17.85 -1.23
N GLN A 197 -13.41 -17.14 -1.04
CA GLN A 197 -13.54 -16.11 -0.01
C GLN A 197 -13.41 -16.69 1.40
N GLU A 198 -13.86 -17.93 1.62
CA GLU A 198 -13.69 -18.59 2.92
C GLU A 198 -12.22 -18.81 3.25
N LYS A 199 -11.39 -19.23 2.28
CA LYS A 199 -9.95 -19.42 2.49
C LYS A 199 -9.26 -18.11 2.80
N LEU A 200 -9.61 -17.03 2.09
CA LEU A 200 -9.12 -15.69 2.40
C LEU A 200 -9.54 -15.27 3.81
N ASN A 201 -10.81 -15.41 4.16
CA ASN A 201 -11.33 -15.10 5.49
C ASN A 201 -10.61 -15.90 6.59
N GLN A 202 -10.39 -17.20 6.37
CA GLN A 202 -9.67 -18.06 7.32
C GLN A 202 -8.22 -17.63 7.50
N SER A 203 -7.56 -17.16 6.44
CA SER A 203 -6.18 -16.66 6.55
C SER A 203 -6.09 -15.39 7.41
N PHE A 204 -7.11 -14.50 7.36
CA PHE A 204 -7.19 -13.37 8.27
C PHE A 204 -7.46 -13.77 9.72
N VAL A 205 -8.26 -14.83 9.96
CA VAL A 205 -8.39 -15.43 11.30
C VAL A 205 -7.05 -15.95 11.79
N ASN A 206 -6.34 -16.73 10.95
CA ASN A 206 -5.02 -17.28 11.30
C ASN A 206 -4.01 -16.15 11.60
N PHE A 207 -4.00 -15.08 10.82
CA PHE A 207 -3.17 -13.91 11.10
C PHE A 207 -3.52 -13.26 12.44
N ALA A 208 -4.79 -13.11 12.76
CA ALA A 208 -5.24 -12.59 14.05
C ALA A 208 -4.82 -13.51 15.22
N GLU A 209 -4.89 -14.82 15.04
CA GLU A 209 -4.48 -15.81 16.05
C GLU A 209 -2.96 -15.90 16.23
N ASN A 210 -2.14 -15.37 15.31
CA ASN A 210 -0.69 -15.24 15.47
C ASN A 210 -0.28 -14.20 16.53
N LEU A 211 -1.21 -13.34 16.99
CA LEU A 211 -0.93 -12.43 18.08
C LEU A 211 -0.72 -13.20 19.40
N PRO A 212 0.19 -12.74 20.26
CA PRO A 212 0.29 -13.29 21.61
C PRO A 212 -1.00 -13.05 22.40
N PHE A 213 -1.22 -13.82 23.46
CA PHE A 213 -2.46 -13.73 24.27
C PHE A 213 -2.71 -12.34 24.87
N TYR A 214 -1.66 -11.54 25.06
CA TYR A 214 -1.71 -10.17 25.56
C TYR A 214 -1.78 -9.12 24.42
N GLY A 215 -1.75 -9.56 23.17
CA GLY A 215 -1.81 -8.68 22.01
C GLY A 215 -3.17 -8.08 21.76
N HIS A 216 -3.24 -7.07 20.89
CA HIS A 216 -4.48 -6.36 20.56
C HIS A 216 -4.74 -6.40 19.05
N LEU A 217 -6.00 -6.63 18.69
CA LEU A 217 -6.46 -6.62 17.32
C LEU A 217 -7.41 -5.44 17.10
N ILE A 218 -7.08 -4.56 16.14
CA ILE A 218 -7.87 -3.39 15.79
C ILE A 218 -8.64 -3.69 14.51
N LEU A 219 -9.97 -3.73 14.56
CA LEU A 219 -10.87 -4.18 13.50
C LEU A 219 -11.86 -3.11 13.07
N ASN A 220 -12.01 -2.94 11.76
CA ASN A 220 -13.10 -2.17 11.18
C ASN A 220 -14.38 -3.02 11.13
N LEU A 221 -15.29 -2.87 12.11
CA LEU A 221 -16.54 -3.65 12.12
C LEU A 221 -17.64 -3.07 11.20
N ASP A 222 -17.38 -2.00 10.47
CA ASP A 222 -18.25 -1.60 9.37
C ASP A 222 -18.07 -2.52 8.14
N ASP A 223 -16.96 -3.26 8.07
CA ASP A 223 -16.70 -4.25 7.03
C ASP A 223 -17.48 -5.55 7.29
N SER A 224 -18.24 -6.01 6.30
CA SER A 224 -19.10 -7.17 6.43
C SER A 224 -18.34 -8.49 6.58
N ASN A 225 -17.19 -8.64 5.92
CA ASN A 225 -16.38 -9.85 5.99
C ASN A 225 -15.62 -9.93 7.32
N ILE A 226 -15.11 -8.80 7.83
CA ILE A 226 -14.54 -8.73 9.18
C ILE A 226 -15.59 -9.12 10.23
N ASN A 227 -16.83 -8.65 10.10
CA ASN A 227 -17.92 -9.05 11.01
C ASN A 227 -18.20 -10.57 10.97
N LYS A 228 -18.08 -11.23 9.81
CA LYS A 228 -18.25 -12.68 9.69
C LYS A 228 -17.16 -13.45 10.43
N ILE A 229 -15.90 -13.02 10.33
CA ILE A 229 -14.75 -13.73 10.93
C ILE A 229 -14.56 -13.43 12.41
N LYS A 230 -15.05 -12.29 12.90
CA LYS A 230 -14.87 -11.82 14.28
C LYS A 230 -15.17 -12.90 15.34
N LYS A 231 -16.21 -13.72 15.11
CA LYS A 231 -16.63 -14.77 16.05
C LYS A 231 -15.60 -15.91 16.22
N ASN A 232 -14.67 -16.05 15.25
CA ASN A 232 -13.65 -17.08 15.23
C ASN A 232 -12.29 -16.55 15.76
N ILE A 233 -12.25 -15.33 16.29
CA ILE A 233 -11.03 -14.67 16.79
C ILE A 233 -11.07 -14.62 18.31
N HIS A 234 -10.05 -15.19 18.95
CA HIS A 234 -9.93 -15.30 20.42
C HIS A 234 -8.85 -14.36 20.97
N ARG A 235 -8.78 -13.16 20.42
CA ARG A 235 -7.85 -12.10 20.85
C ARG A 235 -8.62 -10.86 21.31
N LYS A 236 -8.00 -10.00 22.11
CA LYS A 236 -8.61 -8.73 22.51
C LYS A 236 -8.87 -7.86 21.28
N ILE A 237 -10.14 -7.58 21.00
CA ILE A 237 -10.59 -6.78 19.86
C ILE A 237 -10.91 -5.36 20.32
N ILE A 238 -10.39 -4.39 19.55
CA ILE A 238 -10.73 -2.98 19.61
C ILE A 238 -11.35 -2.63 18.27
N SER A 239 -12.63 -2.25 18.28
CA SER A 239 -13.34 -2.00 17.04
C SER A 239 -13.47 -0.52 16.73
N PHE A 240 -13.42 -0.19 15.44
CA PHE A 240 -13.61 1.18 14.94
C PHE A 240 -14.50 1.20 13.71
N GLY A 241 -15.07 2.36 13.43
CA GLY A 241 -15.90 2.60 12.24
C GLY A 241 -16.91 3.72 12.45
N PHE A 242 -17.87 3.84 11.54
CA PHE A 242 -18.96 4.82 11.64
C PHE A 242 -20.18 4.29 12.42
N SER A 243 -20.37 2.97 12.41
CA SER A 243 -21.48 2.36 13.14
C SER A 243 -21.32 2.53 14.66
N SER A 244 -22.44 2.80 15.35
CA SER A 244 -22.50 2.89 16.82
C SER A 244 -22.16 1.58 17.54
N LYS A 245 -22.08 0.46 16.82
CA LYS A 245 -21.64 -0.85 17.35
C LYS A 245 -20.14 -0.91 17.60
N ASN A 246 -19.38 0.04 17.08
CA ASN A 246 -17.94 0.10 17.27
C ASN A 246 -17.59 0.69 18.64
N GLN A 247 -16.48 0.22 19.22
CA GLN A 247 -15.90 0.83 20.43
C GLN A 247 -15.46 2.27 20.17
N PHE A 248 -14.84 2.51 19.01
CA PHE A 248 -14.48 3.85 18.56
C PHE A 248 -15.33 4.22 17.34
N GLN A 249 -16.30 5.10 17.56
CA GLN A 249 -17.23 5.55 16.53
C GLN A 249 -16.80 6.90 15.93
N ILE A 250 -16.71 6.97 14.61
CA ILE A 250 -16.51 8.23 13.86
C ILE A 250 -17.86 8.93 13.74
N ILE A 251 -17.93 10.17 14.23
CA ILE A 251 -19.13 11.01 14.18
C ILE A 251 -18.79 12.44 13.76
N ASN A 252 -19.77 13.23 13.40
CA ASN A 252 -19.67 14.67 13.12
C ASN A 252 -18.53 15.01 12.13
N THR A 253 -18.55 14.38 10.96
CA THR A 253 -17.57 14.62 9.90
C THR A 253 -17.92 15.86 9.08
N ALA A 254 -16.94 16.73 8.85
CA ALA A 254 -17.08 17.92 8.02
C ALA A 254 -15.80 18.17 7.21
N LEU A 255 -15.94 18.45 5.92
CA LEU A 255 -14.85 18.86 5.05
C LEU A 255 -14.91 20.38 4.90
N HIS A 256 -13.82 21.08 5.25
CA HIS A 256 -13.69 22.51 5.10
C HIS A 256 -12.28 22.84 4.59
N GLU A 257 -12.18 23.56 3.47
CA GLU A 257 -10.91 23.96 2.83
C GLU A 257 -9.91 22.80 2.65
N GLY A 258 -10.41 21.62 2.28
CA GLY A 258 -9.57 20.45 2.06
C GLY A 258 -9.10 19.75 3.35
N VAL A 259 -9.51 20.22 4.52
CA VAL A 259 -9.26 19.61 5.82
C VAL A 259 -10.51 18.90 6.31
N GLN A 260 -10.40 17.63 6.55
CA GLN A 260 -11.48 16.80 7.09
C GLN A 260 -11.44 16.82 8.62
N ASN A 261 -12.46 17.41 9.26
CA ASN A 261 -12.66 17.44 10.69
C ASN A 261 -13.62 16.33 11.09
N PHE A 262 -13.37 15.68 12.22
CA PHE A 262 -14.23 14.62 12.73
C PHE A 262 -14.08 14.46 14.24
N GLN A 263 -15.06 13.80 14.83
CA GLN A 263 -15.02 13.41 16.23
C GLN A 263 -14.96 11.89 16.34
N LEU A 264 -14.21 11.41 17.31
CA LEU A 264 -14.10 9.99 17.65
C LEU A 264 -14.68 9.79 19.04
N LEU A 265 -15.80 9.07 19.10
CA LEU A 265 -16.47 8.71 20.35
C LEU A 265 -16.02 7.32 20.80
N ASN A 266 -15.40 7.22 21.97
CA ASN A 266 -15.26 5.92 22.62
C ASN A 266 -16.61 5.58 23.29
N THR A 267 -17.33 4.63 22.71
CA THR A 267 -18.70 4.27 23.13
C THR A 267 -18.76 3.62 24.52
N HIS A 268 -17.66 3.01 25.00
CA HIS A 268 -17.56 2.41 26.31
C HIS A 268 -17.32 3.48 27.41
N SER A 269 -16.29 4.31 27.24
CA SER A 269 -15.94 5.33 28.26
C SER A 269 -16.67 6.66 28.08
N LYS A 270 -17.48 6.82 27.01
CA LYS A 270 -18.17 8.07 26.60
C LYS A 270 -17.23 9.25 26.35
N LYS A 271 -15.93 8.99 26.24
CA LYS A 271 -14.94 10.01 25.90
C LYS A 271 -15.05 10.42 24.46
N LEU A 272 -15.04 11.74 24.22
CA LEU A 272 -15.09 12.34 22.88
C LEU A 272 -13.77 13.03 22.57
N TYR A 273 -13.21 12.69 21.40
CA TYR A 273 -11.96 13.26 20.91
C TYR A 273 -12.23 13.99 19.59
N LYS A 274 -11.58 15.14 19.37
CA LYS A 274 -11.69 15.93 18.14
C LYS A 274 -10.37 15.85 17.37
N PHE A 275 -10.45 15.49 16.11
CA PHE A 275 -9.30 15.36 15.21
C PHE A 275 -9.56 16.03 13.86
N SER A 276 -8.48 16.28 13.14
CA SER A 276 -8.50 16.75 11.76
C SER A 276 -7.41 16.05 10.93
N THR A 277 -7.65 15.92 9.62
CA THR A 277 -6.71 15.33 8.66
C THR A 277 -6.84 16.02 7.31
N SER A 278 -5.73 16.13 6.56
CA SER A 278 -5.73 16.58 5.18
C SER A 278 -6.15 15.50 4.17
N LEU A 279 -6.28 14.26 4.63
CA LEU A 279 -6.72 13.15 3.79
C LEU A 279 -8.22 13.24 3.53
N SER A 280 -8.61 13.20 2.26
CA SER A 280 -10.02 13.24 1.82
C SER A 280 -10.61 11.85 1.69
N GLY A 281 -11.94 11.76 1.83
CA GLY A 281 -12.72 10.55 1.59
C GLY A 281 -12.95 9.68 2.82
N ARG A 282 -14.12 9.03 2.82
CA ARG A 282 -14.58 8.17 3.93
C ARG A 282 -13.62 7.03 4.26
N HIS A 283 -13.00 6.42 3.24
CA HIS A 283 -12.00 5.34 3.41
C HIS A 283 -10.75 5.84 4.15
N ASN A 284 -10.31 7.06 3.90
CA ASN A 284 -9.17 7.64 4.61
C ASN A 284 -9.50 7.99 6.05
N LEU A 285 -10.74 8.39 6.37
CA LEU A 285 -11.17 8.53 7.77
C LEU A 285 -11.06 7.21 8.53
N LEU A 286 -11.42 6.07 7.91
CA LEU A 286 -11.24 4.75 8.49
C LEU A 286 -9.76 4.45 8.73
N ASN A 287 -8.87 4.71 7.77
CA ASN A 287 -7.43 4.52 7.91
C ASN A 287 -6.85 5.38 9.05
N VAL A 288 -7.26 6.65 9.14
CA VAL A 288 -6.85 7.57 10.22
C VAL A 288 -7.38 7.08 11.56
N CYS A 289 -8.64 6.65 11.63
CA CYS A 289 -9.25 6.13 12.86
C CYS A 289 -8.52 4.88 13.36
N ALA A 290 -8.20 3.93 12.48
CA ALA A 290 -7.40 2.76 12.80
C ALA A 290 -6.06 3.14 13.45
N ALA A 291 -5.33 4.09 12.84
CA ALA A 291 -4.06 4.58 13.35
C ALA A 291 -4.21 5.28 14.72
N ILE A 292 -5.28 6.05 14.92
CA ILE A 292 -5.59 6.69 16.22
C ILE A 292 -5.88 5.62 17.27
N CYS A 293 -6.65 4.56 16.94
CA CYS A 293 -6.92 3.46 17.87
C CYS A 293 -5.63 2.76 18.31
N VAL A 294 -4.71 2.47 17.38
CA VAL A 294 -3.36 1.96 17.73
C VAL A 294 -2.67 2.91 18.70
N ALA A 295 -2.63 4.20 18.38
CA ALA A 295 -1.92 5.19 19.21
C ALA A 295 -2.53 5.34 20.61
N LEU A 296 -3.86 5.27 20.73
CA LEU A 296 -4.55 5.35 22.03
C LEU A 296 -4.26 4.12 22.91
N GLU A 297 -4.26 2.91 22.31
CA GLU A 297 -3.88 1.68 23.04
C GLU A 297 -2.42 1.68 23.47
N GLU A 298 -1.53 2.27 22.65
CA GLU A 298 -0.12 2.48 22.99
C GLU A 298 0.09 3.71 23.88
N LYS A 299 -1.00 4.28 24.44
CA LYS A 299 -1.00 5.39 25.42
C LYS A 299 -0.29 6.66 24.91
N ILE A 300 -0.26 6.88 23.61
CA ILE A 300 0.22 8.13 23.04
C ILE A 300 -0.76 9.25 23.36
N SER A 301 -0.26 10.38 23.83
CA SER A 301 -1.10 11.52 24.20
C SER A 301 -1.83 12.11 22.99
N ILE A 302 -3.05 12.64 23.21
CA ILE A 302 -3.85 13.28 22.15
C ILE A 302 -3.09 14.40 21.43
N ILE A 303 -2.27 15.14 22.16
CA ILE A 303 -1.42 16.22 21.58
C ILE A 303 -0.46 15.62 20.57
N ASN A 304 0.22 14.54 20.89
CA ASN A 304 1.17 13.86 20.01
C ASN A 304 0.48 13.19 18.82
N ILE A 305 -0.71 12.60 19.02
CA ILE A 305 -1.53 12.06 17.93
C ILE A 305 -1.86 13.18 16.93
N LYS A 306 -2.38 14.31 17.41
CA LYS A 306 -2.68 15.47 16.55
C LYS A 306 -1.44 16.00 15.83
N LYS A 307 -0.30 16.08 16.52
CA LYS A 307 0.98 16.48 15.92
C LYS A 307 1.38 15.54 14.77
N GLY A 308 1.31 14.24 14.99
CA GLY A 308 1.62 13.23 13.98
C GLY A 308 0.69 13.28 12.77
N LEU A 309 -0.61 13.47 12.98
CA LEU A 309 -1.60 13.65 11.91
C LEU A 309 -1.34 14.93 11.10
N LYS A 310 -1.01 16.04 11.76
CA LYS A 310 -0.67 17.32 11.10
C LYS A 310 0.61 17.21 10.25
N ASN A 311 1.59 16.45 10.71
CA ASN A 311 2.85 16.25 10.01
C ASN A 311 2.76 15.26 8.86
N PHE A 312 1.70 14.47 8.79
CA PHE A 312 1.50 13.50 7.74
C PHE A 312 1.08 14.17 6.44
N LYS A 313 1.93 14.09 5.42
CA LYS A 313 1.71 14.70 4.10
C LYS A 313 1.17 13.74 3.04
N GLY A 314 0.81 12.52 3.44
CA GLY A 314 0.35 11.47 2.53
C GLY A 314 1.45 10.46 2.18
N VAL A 315 1.07 9.55 1.30
CA VAL A 315 1.92 8.52 0.70
C VAL A 315 1.96 8.75 -0.79
N GLY A 316 3.12 8.59 -1.40
CA GLY A 316 3.27 8.71 -2.84
C GLY A 316 2.31 7.78 -3.57
N ARG A 317 1.68 8.29 -4.59
CA ARG A 317 0.68 7.56 -5.38
C ARG A 317 -0.53 7.04 -4.56
N ARG A 318 -0.92 7.74 -3.48
CA ARG A 318 -2.15 7.48 -2.72
C ARG A 318 -2.94 8.77 -2.59
N PHE A 319 -3.71 9.08 -3.62
CA PHE A 319 -4.40 10.36 -3.77
C PHE A 319 -3.42 11.55 -3.68
N GLU A 320 -2.25 11.39 -4.31
CA GLU A 320 -1.22 12.42 -4.32
C GLU A 320 -1.62 13.56 -5.26
N ILE A 321 -1.68 14.78 -4.73
CA ILE A 321 -2.14 15.95 -5.48
C ILE A 321 -0.95 16.83 -5.83
N ALA A 322 -0.90 17.26 -7.10
CA ALA A 322 0.04 18.26 -7.61
C ALA A 322 -0.69 19.27 -8.48
N GLU A 323 -0.14 20.46 -8.59
CA GLU A 323 -0.57 21.47 -9.59
C GLU A 323 0.36 21.39 -10.81
N ILE A 324 -0.25 21.39 -11.98
CA ILE A 324 0.42 21.41 -13.28
C ILE A 324 -0.11 22.54 -14.14
N SER A 325 0.67 23.01 -15.11
CA SER A 325 0.25 24.04 -16.06
C SER A 325 0.30 23.50 -17.48
N ILE A 326 -0.84 23.40 -18.14
CA ILE A 326 -0.94 22.97 -19.53
C ILE A 326 -1.42 24.14 -20.36
N SER A 327 -0.63 24.54 -21.35
CA SER A 327 -0.93 25.71 -22.21
C SER A 327 -1.25 26.99 -21.43
N GLY A 328 -0.57 27.21 -20.29
CA GLY A 328 -0.76 28.36 -19.42
C GLY A 328 -1.94 28.27 -18.44
N GLN A 329 -2.73 27.19 -18.49
CA GLN A 329 -3.84 26.97 -17.57
C GLN A 329 -3.44 26.05 -16.42
N SER A 330 -3.75 26.45 -15.18
CA SER A 330 -3.54 25.60 -13.99
C SER A 330 -4.54 24.44 -13.98
N LYS A 331 -4.03 23.23 -13.79
CA LYS A 331 -4.81 22.00 -13.65
C LYS A 331 -4.36 21.25 -12.39
N ILE A 332 -5.27 20.43 -11.87
CA ILE A 332 -4.97 19.56 -10.74
C ILE A 332 -4.61 18.18 -11.28
N LEU A 333 -3.44 17.66 -10.89
CA LEU A 333 -3.03 16.29 -11.14
C LEU A 333 -3.19 15.49 -9.87
N ILE A 334 -3.91 14.36 -9.97
CA ILE A 334 -4.02 13.37 -8.89
C ILE A 334 -3.34 12.08 -9.36
N ASP A 335 -2.48 11.50 -8.54
CA ASP A 335 -1.89 10.17 -8.77
C ASP A 335 -2.37 9.19 -7.71
N ASP A 336 -2.97 8.09 -8.14
CA ASP A 336 -3.45 7.05 -7.24
C ASP A 336 -3.04 5.65 -7.72
N TYR A 337 -2.54 4.84 -6.80
CA TYR A 337 -2.10 3.48 -7.06
C TYR A 337 -3.26 2.48 -7.19
N GLY A 338 -4.46 2.87 -6.77
CA GLY A 338 -5.63 2.01 -6.74
C GLY A 338 -5.91 1.35 -8.10
N HIS A 339 -6.14 0.05 -8.06
CA HIS A 339 -6.32 -0.77 -9.26
C HIS A 339 -7.46 -1.80 -9.10
N HIS A 340 -8.13 -1.80 -7.96
CA HIS A 340 -9.36 -2.56 -7.70
C HIS A 340 -10.59 -1.65 -7.87
N PRO A 341 -11.76 -2.15 -8.37
CA PRO A 341 -12.95 -1.32 -8.54
C PRO A 341 -13.36 -0.56 -7.27
N THR A 342 -13.23 -1.17 -6.10
CA THR A 342 -13.51 -0.53 -4.80
C THR A 342 -12.58 0.67 -4.56
N GLU A 343 -11.29 0.56 -4.89
CA GLU A 343 -10.31 1.66 -4.75
C GLU A 343 -10.60 2.78 -5.76
N ILE A 344 -10.90 2.42 -7.02
CA ILE A 344 -11.25 3.40 -8.07
C ILE A 344 -12.49 4.21 -7.65
N LEU A 345 -13.51 3.52 -7.16
CA LEU A 345 -14.74 4.18 -6.68
C LEU A 345 -14.45 5.12 -5.49
N ALA A 346 -13.58 4.69 -4.57
CA ALA A 346 -13.20 5.49 -3.41
C ALA A 346 -12.45 6.75 -3.83
N THR A 347 -11.49 6.63 -4.76
CA THR A 347 -10.72 7.75 -5.33
C THR A 347 -11.61 8.70 -6.11
N LEU A 348 -12.52 8.18 -6.94
CA LEU A 348 -13.48 9.00 -7.70
C LEU A 348 -14.39 9.80 -6.76
N LYS A 349 -14.95 9.16 -5.72
CA LYS A 349 -15.79 9.83 -4.73
C LYS A 349 -15.03 10.92 -3.99
N ALA A 350 -13.80 10.61 -3.51
CA ALA A 350 -12.95 11.59 -2.84
C ALA A 350 -12.61 12.79 -3.76
N SER A 351 -12.38 12.53 -5.06
CA SER A 351 -12.12 13.57 -6.05
C SER A 351 -13.34 14.45 -6.27
N LYS A 352 -14.52 13.85 -6.45
CA LYS A 352 -15.80 14.59 -6.62
C LYS A 352 -16.18 15.37 -5.35
N GLU A 353 -15.92 14.84 -4.16
CA GLU A 353 -16.15 15.51 -2.88
C GLU A 353 -15.23 16.73 -2.71
N LYS A 354 -13.93 16.56 -3.04
CA LYS A 354 -12.92 17.62 -2.88
C LYS A 354 -13.00 18.69 -3.97
N PHE A 355 -13.42 18.32 -5.18
CA PHE A 355 -13.43 19.15 -6.38
C PHE A 355 -14.82 19.14 -7.04
N SER A 356 -15.86 19.39 -6.26
CA SER A 356 -17.28 19.17 -6.61
C SER A 356 -17.77 19.88 -7.90
N THR A 357 -17.14 21.00 -8.27
CA THR A 357 -17.50 21.79 -9.48
C THR A 357 -16.58 21.54 -10.66
N LYS A 358 -15.59 20.64 -10.52
CA LYS A 358 -14.54 20.42 -11.51
C LYS A 358 -14.79 19.16 -12.32
N ARG A 359 -14.54 19.24 -13.62
CA ARG A 359 -14.62 18.10 -14.55
C ARG A 359 -13.40 17.21 -14.39
N ILE A 360 -13.60 15.91 -14.27
CA ILE A 360 -12.53 14.92 -14.02
C ILE A 360 -12.27 14.11 -15.29
N CYS A 361 -11.04 14.17 -15.80
CA CYS A 361 -10.53 13.21 -16.77
C CYS A 361 -9.68 12.17 -16.02
N MET A 362 -10.00 10.88 -16.18
CA MET A 362 -9.23 9.79 -15.59
C MET A 362 -8.44 9.07 -16.67
N ILE A 363 -7.17 8.82 -16.40
CA ILE A 363 -6.34 7.86 -17.14
C ILE A 363 -6.21 6.62 -16.28
N PHE A 364 -6.70 5.49 -16.76
CA PHE A 364 -6.71 4.24 -16.01
C PHE A 364 -5.94 3.13 -16.73
N GLU A 365 -5.06 2.43 -15.99
CA GLU A 365 -4.35 1.23 -16.45
C GLU A 365 -4.85 0.01 -15.69
N PRO A 366 -5.66 -0.88 -16.31
CA PRO A 366 -6.06 -2.12 -15.66
C PRO A 366 -4.83 -2.99 -15.37
N HIS A 367 -4.81 -3.67 -14.23
CA HIS A 367 -3.66 -4.43 -13.77
C HIS A 367 -4.02 -5.92 -13.61
N ARG A 368 -3.35 -6.79 -14.37
CA ARG A 368 -3.54 -8.24 -14.53
C ARG A 368 -4.79 -8.62 -15.34
N PHE A 369 -4.61 -9.59 -16.21
CA PHE A 369 -5.72 -10.17 -16.98
C PHE A 369 -6.69 -10.95 -16.10
N SER A 370 -6.19 -11.69 -15.11
CA SER A 370 -7.01 -12.45 -14.16
C SER A 370 -7.95 -11.54 -13.36
N ARG A 371 -7.43 -10.46 -12.77
CA ARG A 371 -8.25 -9.49 -12.03
C ARG A 371 -9.28 -8.83 -12.95
N THR A 372 -8.86 -8.39 -14.14
CA THR A 372 -9.78 -7.75 -15.10
C THR A 372 -10.90 -8.68 -15.50
N LYS A 373 -10.62 -10.00 -15.65
CA LYS A 373 -11.64 -11.03 -15.92
C LYS A 373 -12.61 -11.19 -14.75
N HIS A 374 -12.08 -11.39 -13.54
CA HIS A 374 -12.91 -11.70 -12.38
C HIS A 374 -13.82 -10.53 -11.96
N LEU A 375 -13.35 -9.29 -12.15
CA LEU A 375 -14.05 -8.07 -11.75
C LEU A 375 -14.57 -7.24 -12.93
N PHE A 376 -14.76 -7.87 -14.09
CA PHE A 376 -15.07 -7.17 -15.34
C PHE A 376 -16.30 -6.26 -15.21
N GLU A 377 -17.41 -6.80 -14.69
CA GLU A 377 -18.66 -6.05 -14.53
C GLU A 377 -18.53 -4.93 -13.46
N ASP A 378 -17.75 -5.18 -12.40
CA ASP A 378 -17.46 -4.16 -11.37
C ASP A 378 -16.62 -3.01 -11.95
N PHE A 379 -15.63 -3.31 -12.81
CA PHE A 379 -14.90 -2.29 -13.56
C PHE A 379 -15.84 -1.48 -14.46
N VAL A 380 -16.69 -2.14 -15.25
CA VAL A 380 -17.68 -1.46 -16.10
C VAL A 380 -18.53 -0.51 -15.27
N LYS A 381 -19.12 -1.01 -14.18
CA LYS A 381 -20.00 -0.23 -13.29
C LYS A 381 -19.33 1.01 -12.71
N VAL A 382 -18.06 0.93 -12.33
CA VAL A 382 -17.33 2.05 -11.73
C VAL A 382 -16.82 3.00 -12.78
N LEU A 383 -16.23 2.49 -13.87
CA LEU A 383 -15.61 3.30 -14.91
C LEU A 383 -16.63 4.08 -15.77
N THR A 384 -17.86 3.59 -15.87
CA THR A 384 -18.98 4.32 -16.51
C THR A 384 -19.34 5.62 -15.79
N GLN A 385 -18.97 5.79 -14.50
CA GLN A 385 -19.27 7.00 -13.72
C GLN A 385 -18.27 8.15 -13.93
N ILE A 386 -17.26 7.94 -14.79
CA ILE A 386 -16.18 8.90 -15.05
C ILE A 386 -16.58 9.79 -16.23
N ASP A 387 -16.41 11.11 -16.07
CA ASP A 387 -16.83 12.08 -17.06
C ASP A 387 -16.09 11.90 -18.41
N GLN A 388 -14.77 11.70 -18.34
CA GLN A 388 -13.91 11.32 -19.47
C GLN A 388 -12.89 10.28 -19.03
N LEU A 389 -12.87 9.13 -19.67
CA LEU A 389 -11.93 8.03 -19.38
C LEU A 389 -10.96 7.78 -20.53
N LEU A 390 -9.67 7.89 -20.26
CA LEU A 390 -8.59 7.41 -21.11
C LEU A 390 -8.15 6.03 -20.57
N LEU A 391 -8.41 4.98 -21.34
CA LEU A 391 -8.12 3.63 -20.93
C LEU A 391 -6.82 3.15 -21.59
N LEU A 392 -5.83 2.77 -20.79
CA LEU A 392 -4.59 2.15 -21.26
C LEU A 392 -4.78 0.64 -21.44
N ASP A 393 -3.85 -0.02 -22.12
CA ASP A 393 -3.83 -1.46 -22.21
C ASP A 393 -3.63 -2.11 -20.83
N ILE A 394 -4.11 -3.36 -20.69
CA ILE A 394 -3.96 -4.10 -19.44
C ILE A 394 -2.47 -4.34 -19.19
N TYR A 395 -1.96 -3.89 -18.03
CA TYR A 395 -0.63 -4.24 -17.57
C TYR A 395 -0.59 -5.72 -17.12
N PRO A 396 0.21 -6.58 -17.78
CA PRO A 396 0.10 -8.03 -17.59
C PRO A 396 0.65 -8.53 -16.25
N ALA A 397 1.59 -7.82 -15.61
CA ALA A 397 2.26 -8.27 -14.37
C ALA A 397 2.72 -9.74 -14.43
N SER A 398 3.36 -10.13 -15.54
CA SER A 398 3.84 -11.49 -15.86
C SER A 398 2.76 -12.52 -16.18
N GLU A 399 1.49 -12.13 -16.29
CA GLU A 399 0.42 -13.02 -16.75
C GLU A 399 0.36 -13.08 -18.28
N SER A 400 -0.06 -14.23 -18.81
CA SER A 400 -0.39 -14.37 -20.23
C SER A 400 -1.77 -13.77 -20.53
N PRO A 401 -1.99 -13.22 -21.73
CA PRO A 401 -3.29 -12.71 -22.15
C PRO A 401 -4.40 -13.78 -22.06
N ILE A 402 -5.57 -13.37 -21.61
CA ILE A 402 -6.76 -14.23 -21.51
C ILE A 402 -7.70 -13.90 -22.69
N ARG A 403 -8.14 -14.92 -23.42
CA ARG A 403 -9.06 -14.75 -24.55
C ARG A 403 -10.34 -14.02 -24.14
N GLY A 404 -10.69 -12.97 -24.87
CA GLY A 404 -11.88 -12.13 -24.59
C GLY A 404 -11.67 -11.04 -23.52
N ILE A 405 -10.51 -10.98 -22.87
CA ILE A 405 -10.19 -9.97 -21.86
C ILE A 405 -9.16 -9.00 -22.44
N SER A 406 -9.60 -7.76 -22.68
CA SER A 406 -8.76 -6.67 -23.21
C SER A 406 -9.34 -5.32 -22.83
N SER A 407 -8.52 -4.29 -22.82
CA SER A 407 -8.99 -2.91 -22.61
C SER A 407 -9.96 -2.47 -23.70
N LYS A 408 -9.80 -2.97 -24.94
CA LYS A 408 -10.75 -2.72 -26.03
C LYS A 408 -12.16 -3.23 -25.70
N ASN A 409 -12.26 -4.46 -25.18
CA ASN A 409 -13.56 -5.05 -24.80
C ASN A 409 -14.16 -4.34 -23.58
N LEU A 410 -13.32 -3.96 -22.62
CA LEU A 410 -13.73 -3.18 -21.45
C LEU A 410 -14.28 -1.80 -21.87
N MET A 411 -13.56 -1.08 -22.73
CA MET A 411 -13.99 0.20 -23.31
C MET A 411 -15.33 0.05 -24.03
N ALA A 412 -15.47 -0.95 -24.91
CA ALA A 412 -16.70 -1.16 -25.65
C ALA A 412 -17.90 -1.39 -24.70
N LYS A 413 -17.71 -2.16 -23.62
CA LYS A 413 -18.75 -2.41 -22.63
C LYS A 413 -19.09 -1.17 -21.80
N ILE A 414 -18.08 -0.37 -21.40
CA ILE A 414 -18.30 0.91 -20.73
C ILE A 414 -19.15 1.84 -21.60
N ASN A 415 -18.78 1.98 -22.88
CA ASN A 415 -19.49 2.88 -23.80
C ASN A 415 -20.91 2.38 -24.12
N GLN A 416 -21.16 1.06 -24.16
CA GLN A 416 -22.50 0.48 -24.24
C GLN A 416 -23.38 0.84 -23.04
N ASN A 417 -22.77 1.10 -21.87
CA ASN A 417 -23.47 1.51 -20.65
C ASN A 417 -23.44 3.04 -20.44
N ASN A 418 -23.41 3.81 -21.52
CA ASN A 418 -23.40 5.28 -21.53
C ASN A 418 -22.14 5.91 -20.86
N GLY A 419 -21.03 5.21 -20.78
CA GLY A 419 -19.75 5.78 -20.38
C GLY A 419 -19.08 6.52 -21.55
N ASN A 420 -18.02 7.27 -21.24
CA ASN A 420 -17.23 8.03 -22.21
C ASN A 420 -15.76 7.60 -22.11
N ALA A 421 -15.43 6.45 -22.70
CA ALA A 421 -14.10 5.86 -22.67
C ALA A 421 -13.46 5.81 -24.07
N ILE A 422 -12.19 6.15 -24.14
CA ILE A 422 -11.35 6.00 -25.32
C ILE A 422 -10.11 5.20 -24.97
N LEU A 423 -9.66 4.35 -25.91
CA LEU A 423 -8.44 3.57 -25.74
C LEU A 423 -7.24 4.41 -26.20
N VAL A 424 -6.21 4.47 -25.38
CA VAL A 424 -5.01 5.24 -25.64
C VAL A 424 -3.74 4.45 -25.28
N SER A 425 -2.62 4.79 -25.93
CA SER A 425 -1.27 4.39 -25.47
C SER A 425 -0.69 5.47 -24.55
N ASN A 426 0.42 5.18 -23.87
CA ASN A 426 1.09 6.20 -23.04
C ASN A 426 1.48 7.47 -23.84
N SER A 427 1.90 7.31 -25.10
CA SER A 427 2.26 8.44 -25.96
C SER A 427 1.05 9.22 -26.45
N SER A 428 0.00 8.52 -26.90
CA SER A 428 -1.23 9.18 -27.35
C SER A 428 -2.03 9.80 -26.20
N ALA A 429 -1.88 9.30 -24.96
CA ALA A 429 -2.47 9.93 -23.79
C ALA A 429 -1.91 11.34 -23.55
N GLN A 430 -0.60 11.53 -23.66
CA GLN A 430 0.03 12.86 -23.52
C GLN A 430 -0.43 13.83 -24.60
N GLN A 431 -0.53 13.38 -25.83
CA GLN A 431 -1.05 14.19 -26.93
C GLN A 431 -2.51 14.58 -26.68
N TRP A 432 -3.36 13.63 -26.30
CA TRP A 432 -4.75 13.90 -25.97
C TRP A 432 -4.90 14.91 -24.83
N ILE A 433 -4.08 14.81 -23.78
CA ILE A 433 -4.05 15.76 -22.66
C ILE A 433 -3.80 17.20 -23.15
N GLU A 434 -2.85 17.37 -24.09
CA GLU A 434 -2.52 18.68 -24.66
C GLU A 434 -3.60 19.22 -25.59
N GLU A 435 -4.22 18.37 -26.38
CA GLU A 435 -5.24 18.79 -27.36
C GLU A 435 -6.58 19.12 -26.68
N ASN A 436 -6.89 18.47 -25.56
CA ASN A 436 -8.19 18.56 -24.88
C ASN A 436 -8.12 19.23 -23.50
N TYR A 437 -7.08 20.03 -23.23
CA TYR A 437 -6.85 20.62 -21.90
C TYR A 437 -8.01 21.53 -21.42
N ASN A 438 -8.87 22.02 -22.31
CA ASN A 438 -10.05 22.81 -21.97
C ASN A 438 -11.23 21.96 -21.46
N ASP A 439 -11.23 20.64 -21.66
CA ASP A 439 -12.36 19.78 -21.37
C ASP A 439 -12.38 19.22 -19.95
N TYR A 440 -11.29 19.41 -19.19
CA TYR A 440 -11.16 18.94 -17.81
C TYR A 440 -10.42 19.96 -16.94
N ASP A 441 -10.62 19.85 -15.63
CA ASP A 441 -9.97 20.67 -14.61
C ASP A 441 -9.06 19.81 -13.71
N VAL A 442 -9.40 18.54 -13.59
CA VAL A 442 -8.66 17.53 -12.80
C VAL A 442 -8.24 16.39 -13.72
N LEU A 443 -6.96 16.08 -13.74
CA LEU A 443 -6.39 14.92 -14.38
C LEU A 443 -6.06 13.89 -13.30
N LEU A 444 -6.71 12.73 -13.33
CA LEU A 444 -6.50 11.64 -12.38
C LEU A 444 -5.81 10.47 -13.08
N THR A 445 -4.57 10.15 -12.70
CA THR A 445 -3.87 8.94 -13.14
C THR A 445 -4.07 7.83 -12.10
N GLN A 446 -4.57 6.67 -12.53
CA GLN A 446 -4.90 5.59 -11.60
C GLN A 446 -4.47 4.21 -12.12
N GLY A 447 -3.74 3.45 -11.27
CA GLY A 447 -3.28 2.10 -11.58
C GLY A 447 -1.94 1.73 -10.94
N ALA A 448 -1.62 0.43 -10.93
CA ALA A 448 -0.45 -0.11 -10.24
C ALA A 448 0.76 -0.40 -11.17
N GLY A 449 0.59 -0.28 -12.49
CA GLY A 449 1.60 -0.64 -13.49
C GLY A 449 2.42 0.53 -14.00
N THR A 450 2.59 0.57 -15.34
CA THR A 450 3.44 1.54 -16.04
C THR A 450 2.88 2.97 -16.08
N ILE A 451 1.63 3.16 -15.73
CA ILE A 451 1.00 4.49 -15.59
C ILE A 451 1.79 5.43 -14.66
N SER A 452 2.58 4.87 -13.73
CA SER A 452 3.50 5.66 -12.90
C SER A 452 4.55 6.40 -13.73
N GLN A 453 5.01 5.82 -14.83
CA GLN A 453 5.97 6.45 -15.75
C GLN A 453 5.29 7.58 -16.53
N LEU A 454 4.05 7.36 -16.97
CA LEU A 454 3.24 8.40 -17.61
C LEU A 454 3.00 9.58 -16.65
N ASN A 455 2.63 9.31 -15.39
CA ASN A 455 2.45 10.36 -14.39
C ASN A 455 3.75 11.15 -14.15
N HIS A 456 4.90 10.46 -14.07
CA HIS A 456 6.20 11.10 -13.94
C HIS A 456 6.49 12.03 -15.13
N SER A 457 6.29 11.55 -16.36
CA SER A 457 6.45 12.36 -17.57
C SER A 457 5.52 13.57 -17.61
N ILE A 458 4.25 13.43 -17.15
CA ILE A 458 3.29 14.52 -17.01
C ILE A 458 3.83 15.56 -16.01
N LYS A 459 4.31 15.11 -14.85
CA LYS A 459 4.91 16.00 -13.84
C LYS A 459 6.14 16.72 -14.38
N GLU A 460 7.06 16.03 -15.03
CA GLU A 460 8.26 16.64 -15.61
C GLU A 460 7.94 17.70 -16.66
N LYS A 461 6.97 17.41 -17.54
CA LYS A 461 6.61 18.30 -18.67
C LYS A 461 5.84 19.55 -18.20
N TRP A 462 4.94 19.41 -17.25
CA TRP A 462 3.94 20.44 -16.92
C TRP A 462 3.96 20.94 -15.48
N THR A 463 4.83 20.44 -14.60
CA THR A 463 4.95 21.04 -13.26
C THR A 463 5.55 22.43 -13.37
N LEU A 464 4.91 23.40 -12.74
CA LEU A 464 5.43 24.77 -12.64
C LEU A 464 6.79 24.71 -11.93
N LYS A 465 7.86 25.00 -12.64
CA LYS A 465 9.18 25.23 -12.03
C LYS A 465 9.04 26.49 -11.18
N LYS A 466 9.03 26.31 -9.87
CA LYS A 466 9.08 27.43 -8.92
C LYS A 466 10.42 28.12 -8.94
#